data_ea63a5667181d583475cbd7fb901e3ad
#
_entry.id   ea63a5667181d583475cbd7fb901e3ad
#
_cell.length_a   1.000
_cell.length_b   1.000
_cell.length_c   1.000
_cell.angle_alpha   90.00
_cell.angle_beta   90.00
_cell.angle_gamma   90.00
#
_symmetry.space_group_name_H-M   'P 1'
#
loop_
_entity.id
_entity.type
_entity.pdbx_description
1 polymer ?
#
loop_
_entity_poly.entity_id
_entity_poly.type
_entity_poly.pdbx_seq_one_letter_code
_entity_poly.pdbx_strand_id
1 'polypeptide(L)'
;EVLISSGSIERPIVFGNNDTPGVVLASAAKEYLKVYGVLVGKKPLIFTNNDSAYETAIEFKKNNINPIILDTRKNPESEIISEAKNMGIEMKFSYVVVAAKGYKKVNSAEIANISEDKKDLGKIENITCDCICVSGFWTPTIHLASQSGNKTKFNEEIDAFIPGKSKQNETTVGSANGIFSLEKTLTTAFEKGHEISKKLTNKDN
;
A
#
# COMPACT_ATOMS: atom_id res chain seq x y z
N GLU A 1 -8.99 18.93 23.58
CA GLU A 1 -9.17 18.50 22.19
C GLU A 1 -7.94 17.75 21.72
N VAL A 2 -8.12 16.60 21.05
CA VAL A 2 -7.00 15.77 20.52
C VAL A 2 -7.19 15.60 19.03
N LEU A 3 -6.10 15.81 18.26
CA LEU A 3 -6.04 15.53 16.82
C LEU A 3 -5.17 14.29 16.60
N ILE A 4 -5.76 13.23 16.04
CA ILE A 4 -5.09 11.97 15.78
C ILE A 4 -4.66 11.93 14.31
N SER A 5 -3.36 11.80 14.05
CA SER A 5 -2.75 11.69 12.72
C SER A 5 -1.77 10.52 12.65
N SER A 6 -2.21 9.35 13.12
CA SER A 6 -1.37 8.14 13.29
C SER A 6 -1.01 7.42 11.99
N GLY A 7 -1.53 7.88 10.84
CA GLY A 7 -1.17 7.33 9.55
C GLY A 7 -1.85 5.99 9.23
N SER A 8 -1.19 5.21 8.38
CA SER A 8 -1.65 3.89 7.91
C SER A 8 -0.47 2.95 7.75
N ILE A 9 -0.75 1.65 7.73
CA ILE A 9 0.23 0.57 7.57
C ILE A 9 -0.06 -0.14 6.25
N GLU A 10 0.97 -0.37 5.43
CA GLU A 10 0.85 -1.15 4.20
C GLU A 10 0.49 -2.60 4.51
N ARG A 11 -0.49 -3.15 3.80
CA ARG A 11 -0.92 -4.54 3.94
C ARG A 11 -0.12 -5.46 3.01
N PRO A 12 0.34 -6.63 3.48
CA PRO A 12 0.80 -7.68 2.58
C PRO A 12 -0.38 -8.32 1.83
N ILE A 13 -0.09 -8.93 0.68
CA ILE A 13 -1.00 -9.89 0.02
C ILE A 13 -0.51 -11.30 0.39
N VAL A 14 -1.44 -12.19 0.74
CA VAL A 14 -1.12 -13.57 1.14
C VAL A 14 -1.01 -14.47 -0.11
N PHE A 15 0.05 -15.29 -0.15
CA PHE A 15 0.29 -16.31 -1.18
C PHE A 15 1.17 -17.44 -0.60
N GLY A 16 1.34 -18.51 -1.33
CA GLY A 16 2.14 -19.65 -0.85
C GLY A 16 3.59 -19.26 -0.55
N ASN A 17 4.11 -19.65 0.60
CA ASN A 17 5.50 -19.39 1.07
C ASN A 17 5.85 -17.89 1.14
N ASN A 18 4.90 -17.03 1.45
CA ASN A 18 5.13 -15.58 1.59
C ASN A 18 6.01 -15.20 2.80
N ASP A 19 6.37 -16.16 3.64
CA ASP A 19 7.32 -16.06 4.75
C ASP A 19 8.78 -16.31 4.32
N THR A 20 9.01 -16.65 3.06
CA THR A 20 10.37 -16.87 2.53
C THR A 20 11.18 -15.56 2.57
N PRO A 21 12.43 -15.57 3.11
CA PRO A 21 13.30 -14.39 3.08
C PRO A 21 13.48 -13.83 1.67
N GLY A 22 13.26 -12.53 1.51
CA GLY A 22 13.20 -11.85 0.22
C GLY A 22 11.78 -11.44 -0.18
N VAL A 23 10.75 -11.85 0.58
CA VAL A 23 9.41 -11.26 0.52
C VAL A 23 9.36 -10.08 1.48
N VAL A 24 9.07 -8.88 0.97
CA VAL A 24 9.06 -7.62 1.74
C VAL A 24 7.90 -6.74 1.30
N LEU A 25 7.51 -5.76 2.11
CA LEU A 25 6.55 -4.73 1.69
C LEU A 25 7.17 -3.82 0.63
N ALA A 26 6.37 -3.38 -0.33
CA ALA A 26 6.83 -2.52 -1.42
C ALA A 26 7.34 -1.18 -0.90
N SER A 27 6.66 -0.57 0.07
CA SER A 27 7.10 0.67 0.71
C SER A 27 8.44 0.51 1.43
N ALA A 28 8.64 -0.62 2.13
CA ALA A 28 9.90 -0.91 2.80
C ALA A 28 11.05 -1.06 1.80
N ALA A 29 10.82 -1.75 0.68
CA ALA A 29 11.83 -1.87 -0.38
C ALA A 29 12.22 -0.52 -0.98
N LYS A 30 11.24 0.38 -1.20
CA LYS A 30 11.47 1.76 -1.65
C LYS A 30 12.27 2.55 -0.63
N GLU A 31 11.95 2.44 0.66
CA GLU A 31 12.63 3.15 1.73
C GLU A 31 14.07 2.67 1.90
N TYR A 32 14.32 1.35 1.87
CA TYR A 32 15.69 0.81 1.89
C TYR A 32 16.54 1.38 0.77
N LEU A 33 15.99 1.45 -0.44
CA LEU A 33 16.72 1.99 -1.59
C LEU A 33 16.91 3.51 -1.46
N LYS A 34 15.83 4.25 -1.21
CA LYS A 34 15.85 5.72 -1.27
C LYS A 34 16.56 6.38 -0.11
N VAL A 35 16.41 5.83 1.10
CA VAL A 35 16.95 6.43 2.34
C VAL A 35 18.32 5.84 2.67
N TYR A 36 18.47 4.52 2.51
CA TYR A 36 19.68 3.82 2.96
C TYR A 36 20.61 3.38 1.81
N GLY A 37 20.20 3.56 0.55
CA GLY A 37 20.98 3.10 -0.63
C GLY A 37 21.13 1.58 -0.70
N VAL A 38 20.21 0.83 -0.10
CA VAL A 38 20.27 -0.63 0.00
C VAL A 38 19.23 -1.26 -0.93
N LEU A 39 19.68 -2.14 -1.82
CA LEU A 39 18.82 -2.96 -2.66
C LEU A 39 18.39 -4.24 -1.94
N VAL A 40 17.08 -4.48 -1.85
CA VAL A 40 16.52 -5.72 -1.30
C VAL A 40 16.70 -6.91 -2.25
N GLY A 41 16.92 -6.63 -3.54
CA GLY A 41 17.21 -7.60 -4.59
C GLY A 41 17.55 -6.90 -5.91
N LYS A 42 18.14 -7.66 -6.86
CA LYS A 42 18.53 -7.16 -8.19
C LYS A 42 17.49 -7.47 -9.28
N LYS A 43 16.57 -8.41 -9.02
CA LYS A 43 15.48 -8.81 -9.90
C LYS A 43 14.16 -8.74 -9.15
N PRO A 44 13.68 -7.53 -8.79
CA PRO A 44 12.47 -7.37 -7.99
C PRO A 44 11.22 -7.71 -8.80
N LEU A 45 10.35 -8.51 -8.21
CA LEU A 45 8.98 -8.75 -8.62
C LEU A 45 8.07 -7.94 -7.69
N ILE A 46 7.28 -7.01 -8.22
CA ILE A 46 6.33 -6.22 -7.44
C ILE A 46 4.95 -6.83 -7.61
N PHE A 47 4.31 -7.17 -6.50
CA PHE A 47 2.98 -7.77 -6.49
C PHE A 47 2.00 -6.84 -5.78
N THR A 48 0.98 -6.36 -6.50
CA THR A 48 0.10 -5.30 -6.01
C THR A 48 -1.35 -5.41 -6.50
N ASN A 49 -2.23 -4.69 -5.82
CA ASN A 49 -3.61 -4.40 -6.21
C ASN A 49 -3.91 -2.89 -6.19
N ASN A 50 -2.89 -2.04 -6.11
CA ASN A 50 -3.05 -0.60 -5.94
C ASN A 50 -1.89 0.20 -6.55
N ASP A 51 -2.06 1.52 -6.64
CA ASP A 51 -1.13 2.41 -7.32
C ASP A 51 0.14 2.72 -6.51
N SER A 52 0.11 2.64 -5.18
CA SER A 52 1.26 3.07 -4.36
C SER A 52 2.52 2.23 -4.59
N ALA A 53 2.38 0.96 -4.99
CA ALA A 53 3.51 0.09 -5.31
C ALA A 53 4.26 0.49 -6.59
N TYR A 54 3.62 1.23 -7.49
CA TYR A 54 4.27 1.73 -8.71
C TYR A 54 5.37 2.74 -8.40
N GLU A 55 5.25 3.49 -7.31
CA GLU A 55 6.33 4.36 -6.84
C GLU A 55 7.61 3.57 -6.54
N THR A 56 7.47 2.36 -5.98
CA THR A 56 8.60 1.47 -5.73
C THR A 56 9.24 0.99 -7.03
N ALA A 57 8.42 0.63 -8.02
CA ALA A 57 8.91 0.23 -9.35
C ALA A 57 9.68 1.37 -10.05
N ILE A 58 9.13 2.57 -10.02
CA ILE A 58 9.75 3.76 -10.59
C ILE A 58 11.07 4.07 -9.89
N GLU A 59 11.14 3.96 -8.56
CA GLU A 59 12.36 4.17 -7.80
C GLU A 59 13.44 3.13 -8.15
N PHE A 60 13.09 1.85 -8.29
CA PHE A 60 13.99 0.82 -8.79
C PHE A 60 14.50 1.17 -10.19
N LYS A 61 13.60 1.56 -11.10
CA LYS A 61 13.97 1.90 -12.46
C LYS A 61 14.91 3.11 -12.55
N LYS A 62 14.70 4.13 -11.73
CA LYS A 62 15.60 5.30 -11.60
C LYS A 62 17.01 4.91 -11.15
N ASN A 63 17.15 3.79 -10.44
CA ASN A 63 18.41 3.24 -9.96
C ASN A 63 18.94 2.10 -10.87
N ASN A 64 18.54 2.04 -12.15
CA ASN A 64 18.96 1.05 -13.15
C ASN A 64 18.59 -0.41 -12.80
N ILE A 65 17.60 -0.64 -11.96
CA ILE A 65 17.02 -1.94 -11.70
C ILE A 65 15.75 -2.07 -12.53
N ASN A 66 15.55 -3.21 -13.17
CA ASN A 66 14.37 -3.48 -13.98
C ASN A 66 13.38 -4.35 -13.18
N PRO A 67 12.37 -3.75 -12.53
CA PRO A 67 11.31 -4.49 -11.86
C PRO A 67 10.31 -5.05 -12.87
N ILE A 68 9.59 -6.09 -12.44
CA ILE A 68 8.38 -6.57 -13.11
C ILE A 68 7.21 -6.32 -12.15
N ILE A 69 6.11 -5.78 -12.65
CA ILE A 69 4.90 -5.55 -11.86
C ILE A 69 3.85 -6.58 -12.22
N LEU A 70 3.32 -7.26 -11.21
CA LEU A 70 2.08 -8.05 -11.28
C LEU A 70 0.97 -7.29 -10.56
N ASP A 71 -0.01 -6.85 -11.30
CA ASP A 71 -1.18 -6.17 -10.76
C ASP A 71 -2.41 -7.07 -10.90
N THR A 72 -3.13 -7.25 -9.79
CA THR A 72 -4.35 -8.08 -9.79
C THR A 72 -5.51 -7.44 -10.55
N ARG A 73 -5.45 -6.15 -10.79
CA ARG A 73 -6.47 -5.39 -11.51
C ARG A 73 -6.35 -5.63 -13.01
N LYS A 74 -7.48 -5.59 -13.73
CA LYS A 74 -7.53 -5.88 -15.17
C LYS A 74 -6.95 -4.75 -16.02
N ASN A 75 -7.43 -3.55 -15.82
CA ASN A 75 -7.04 -2.36 -16.61
C ASN A 75 -6.97 -1.14 -15.70
N PRO A 76 -6.03 -1.09 -14.74
CA PRO A 76 -5.91 0.09 -13.90
C PRO A 76 -5.31 1.26 -14.70
N GLU A 77 -5.87 2.44 -14.52
CA GLU A 77 -5.44 3.66 -15.19
C GLU A 77 -5.17 4.75 -14.16
N SER A 78 -3.96 5.31 -14.19
CA SER A 78 -3.59 6.48 -13.40
C SER A 78 -2.32 7.13 -13.98
N GLU A 79 -1.99 8.33 -13.52
CA GLU A 79 -0.78 9.04 -13.93
C GLU A 79 0.49 8.25 -13.62
N ILE A 80 0.56 7.63 -12.44
CA ILE A 80 1.74 6.88 -12.02
C ILE A 80 1.93 5.58 -12.83
N ILE A 81 0.84 4.93 -13.24
CA ILE A 81 0.90 3.77 -14.13
C ILE A 81 1.41 4.19 -15.52
N SER A 82 0.94 5.34 -16.01
CA SER A 82 1.41 5.92 -17.27
C SER A 82 2.89 6.29 -17.20
N GLU A 83 3.36 6.86 -16.08
CA GLU A 83 4.79 7.13 -15.84
C GLU A 83 5.61 5.84 -15.89
N ALA A 84 5.18 4.81 -15.17
CA ALA A 84 5.86 3.51 -15.14
C ALA A 84 5.94 2.87 -16.54
N LYS A 85 4.86 2.97 -17.32
CA LYS A 85 4.81 2.50 -18.72
C LYS A 85 5.78 3.26 -19.61
N ASN A 86 5.84 4.58 -19.51
CA ASN A 86 6.74 5.42 -20.29
C ASN A 86 8.22 5.16 -19.96
N MET A 87 8.52 4.72 -18.74
CA MET A 87 9.85 4.29 -18.32
C MET A 87 10.22 2.87 -18.81
N GLY A 88 9.31 2.18 -19.50
CA GLY A 88 9.53 0.82 -19.99
C GLY A 88 9.59 -0.24 -18.90
N ILE A 89 8.81 -0.07 -17.83
CA ILE A 89 8.65 -1.09 -16.78
C ILE A 89 7.70 -2.18 -17.29
N GLU A 90 8.10 -3.44 -17.19
CA GLU A 90 7.26 -4.58 -17.56
C GLU A 90 6.10 -4.73 -16.56
N MET A 91 4.87 -4.85 -17.08
CA MET A 91 3.66 -4.97 -16.27
C MET A 91 2.78 -6.09 -16.81
N LYS A 92 2.27 -6.91 -15.91
CA LYS A 92 1.27 -7.95 -16.20
C LYS A 92 0.02 -7.66 -15.36
N PHE A 93 -1.10 -7.40 -16.02
CA PHE A 93 -2.38 -7.13 -15.39
C PHE A 93 -3.21 -8.41 -15.30
N SER A 94 -4.10 -8.47 -14.30
CA SER A 94 -4.85 -9.68 -13.94
C SER A 94 -3.91 -10.85 -13.61
N TYR A 95 -2.78 -10.59 -12.96
CA TYR A 95 -1.83 -11.61 -12.53
C TYR A 95 -1.67 -11.61 -11.02
N VAL A 96 -1.44 -12.81 -10.48
CA VAL A 96 -1.17 -13.02 -9.06
C VAL A 96 0.12 -13.81 -8.87
N VAL A 97 0.77 -13.62 -7.73
CA VAL A 97 1.76 -14.56 -7.22
C VAL A 97 1.02 -15.70 -6.55
N VAL A 98 1.28 -16.92 -6.99
CA VAL A 98 0.71 -18.15 -6.40
C VAL A 98 1.57 -18.61 -5.23
N ALA A 99 2.90 -18.66 -5.43
CA ALA A 99 3.84 -19.04 -4.40
C ALA A 99 5.23 -18.45 -4.65
N ALA A 100 5.94 -18.10 -3.58
CA ALA A 100 7.37 -17.87 -3.62
C ALA A 100 8.12 -19.21 -3.66
N LYS A 101 9.24 -19.25 -4.40
CA LYS A 101 10.13 -20.40 -4.51
C LYS A 101 11.53 -20.03 -4.07
N GLY A 102 12.20 -20.97 -3.41
CA GLY A 102 13.55 -20.84 -2.91
C GLY A 102 13.75 -21.64 -1.63
N TYR A 103 14.99 -21.91 -1.26
CA TYR A 103 15.29 -22.68 -0.03
C TYR A 103 15.65 -21.77 1.15
N LYS A 104 16.64 -20.88 0.98
CA LYS A 104 17.07 -19.92 2.03
C LYS A 104 16.55 -18.51 1.76
N LYS A 105 16.22 -18.23 0.53
CA LYS A 105 15.67 -16.95 0.06
C LYS A 105 14.93 -17.16 -1.24
N VAL A 106 14.11 -16.20 -1.61
CA VAL A 106 13.44 -16.18 -2.92
C VAL A 106 14.45 -16.27 -4.06
N ASN A 107 14.17 -17.14 -5.04
CA ASN A 107 14.92 -17.24 -6.31
C ASN A 107 14.00 -17.24 -7.53
N SER A 108 12.71 -17.48 -7.34
CA SER A 108 11.67 -17.42 -8.36
C SER A 108 10.29 -17.31 -7.70
N ALA A 109 9.27 -17.05 -8.50
CA ALA A 109 7.88 -17.08 -8.08
C ALA A 109 7.05 -17.87 -9.10
N GLU A 110 6.06 -18.61 -8.62
CA GLU A 110 4.96 -19.11 -9.42
C GLU A 110 3.93 -18.00 -9.55
N ILE A 111 3.56 -17.68 -10.77
CA ILE A 111 2.56 -16.68 -11.10
C ILE A 111 1.47 -17.27 -11.96
N ALA A 112 0.28 -16.70 -11.94
CA ALA A 112 -0.81 -17.10 -12.82
C ALA A 112 -1.67 -15.89 -13.18
N ASN A 113 -2.31 -15.94 -14.34
CA ASN A 113 -3.40 -15.03 -14.65
C ASN A 113 -4.61 -15.41 -13.79
N ILE A 114 -5.35 -14.41 -13.32
CA ILE A 114 -6.59 -14.61 -12.55
C ILE A 114 -7.80 -14.25 -13.40
N SER A 115 -8.87 -15.06 -13.33
CA SER A 115 -10.14 -14.78 -14.01
C SER A 115 -10.77 -13.47 -13.54
N GLU A 116 -11.69 -12.90 -14.34
CA GLU A 116 -12.36 -11.63 -13.99
C GLU A 116 -13.18 -11.73 -12.71
N ASP A 117 -13.79 -12.86 -12.45
CA ASP A 117 -14.53 -13.13 -11.21
C ASP A 117 -13.64 -13.52 -10.03
N LYS A 118 -12.31 -13.55 -10.26
CA LYS A 118 -11.25 -13.86 -9.28
C LYS A 118 -11.36 -15.23 -8.60
N LYS A 119 -12.02 -16.18 -9.26
CA LYS A 119 -12.24 -17.54 -8.72
C LYS A 119 -11.27 -18.56 -9.29
N ASP A 120 -10.86 -18.38 -10.54
CA ASP A 120 -10.05 -19.35 -11.24
C ASP A 120 -8.66 -18.79 -11.56
N LEU A 121 -7.66 -19.65 -11.45
CA LEU A 121 -6.30 -19.39 -11.87
C LEU A 121 -6.07 -20.00 -13.26
N GLY A 122 -5.42 -19.25 -14.11
CA GLY A 122 -4.92 -19.75 -15.39
C GLY A 122 -3.72 -20.68 -15.20
N LYS A 123 -3.00 -20.91 -16.29
CA LYS A 123 -1.77 -21.73 -16.25
C LYS A 123 -0.73 -21.09 -15.33
N ILE A 124 -0.13 -21.92 -14.47
CA ILE A 124 0.98 -21.50 -13.61
C ILE A 124 2.25 -21.38 -14.47
N GLU A 125 2.90 -20.23 -14.32
CA GLU A 125 4.17 -19.89 -14.94
C GLU A 125 5.23 -19.62 -13.87
N ASN A 126 6.50 -19.87 -14.17
CA ASN A 126 7.59 -19.52 -13.29
C ASN A 126 8.29 -18.24 -13.78
N ILE A 127 8.54 -17.32 -12.87
CA ILE A 127 9.29 -16.10 -13.12
C ILE A 127 10.52 -16.03 -12.20
N THR A 128 11.70 -15.77 -12.77
CA THR A 128 12.93 -15.62 -11.98
C THR A 128 12.96 -14.26 -11.32
N CYS A 129 13.02 -14.25 -9.98
CA CYS A 129 13.18 -13.05 -9.16
C CYS A 129 14.02 -13.38 -7.93
N ASP A 130 14.62 -12.39 -7.29
CA ASP A 130 15.40 -12.58 -6.06
C ASP A 130 14.83 -11.82 -4.87
N CYS A 131 13.74 -11.07 -5.10
CA CYS A 131 12.85 -10.53 -4.08
C CYS A 131 11.43 -10.33 -4.63
N ILE A 132 10.45 -10.36 -3.75
CA ILE A 132 9.04 -10.08 -4.04
C ILE A 132 8.60 -8.92 -3.15
N CYS A 133 8.28 -7.77 -3.76
CA CYS A 133 7.82 -6.58 -3.06
C CYS A 133 6.30 -6.52 -3.12
N VAL A 134 5.64 -6.58 -1.97
CA VAL A 134 4.19 -6.79 -1.89
C VAL A 134 3.48 -5.54 -1.40
N SER A 135 2.36 -5.20 -2.02
CA SER A 135 1.46 -4.13 -1.56
C SER A 135 0.01 -4.50 -1.77
N GLY A 136 -0.70 -4.78 -0.68
CA GLY A 136 -2.14 -5.07 -0.66
C GLY A 136 -3.00 -3.88 -0.24
N PHE A 137 -2.56 -2.64 -0.54
CA PHE A 137 -3.14 -1.38 -0.11
C PHE A 137 -2.71 -0.99 1.32
N TRP A 138 -3.43 -0.06 1.94
CA TRP A 138 -3.09 0.55 3.23
C TRP A 138 -4.22 0.39 4.23
N THR A 139 -3.89 0.03 5.47
CA THR A 139 -4.85 -0.07 6.58
C THR A 139 -4.69 1.14 7.49
N PRO A 140 -5.75 1.92 7.72
CA PRO A 140 -5.74 3.02 8.67
C PRO A 140 -5.33 2.59 10.09
N THR A 141 -4.45 3.36 10.74
CA THR A 141 -4.02 3.09 12.12
C THR A 141 -5.04 3.64 13.10
N ILE A 142 -6.08 2.86 13.39
CA ILE A 142 -7.25 3.26 14.19
C ILE A 142 -7.10 3.00 15.69
N HIS A 143 -5.95 2.50 16.14
CA HIS A 143 -5.76 2.00 17.51
C HIS A 143 -6.06 3.06 18.57
N LEU A 144 -5.54 4.29 18.42
CA LEU A 144 -5.76 5.37 19.37
C LEU A 144 -7.23 5.77 19.46
N ALA A 145 -7.90 5.91 18.31
CA ALA A 145 -9.31 6.21 18.25
C ALA A 145 -10.17 5.10 18.91
N SER A 146 -9.81 3.82 18.69
CA SER A 146 -10.49 2.69 19.33
C SER A 146 -10.29 2.67 20.86
N GLN A 147 -9.09 3.00 21.34
CA GLN A 147 -8.78 3.05 22.77
C GLN A 147 -9.55 4.16 23.49
N SER A 148 -9.85 5.26 22.83
CA SER A 148 -10.67 6.34 23.37
C SER A 148 -12.19 6.03 23.41
N GLY A 149 -12.57 4.82 23.00
CA GLY A 149 -13.96 4.36 22.98
C GLY A 149 -14.72 4.69 21.70
N ASN A 150 -14.01 5.08 20.66
CA ASN A 150 -14.57 5.29 19.33
C ASN A 150 -15.01 3.95 18.72
N LYS A 151 -16.25 3.86 18.24
CA LYS A 151 -16.71 2.69 17.48
C LYS A 151 -16.20 2.81 16.05
N THR A 152 -15.41 1.84 15.61
CA THR A 152 -14.95 1.77 14.24
C THR A 152 -16.11 1.44 13.29
N LYS A 153 -15.99 1.89 12.05
CA LYS A 153 -16.91 1.52 10.98
C LYS A 153 -16.11 0.96 9.79
N PHE A 154 -16.66 -0.05 9.13
CA PHE A 154 -16.06 -0.60 7.91
C PHE A 154 -16.33 0.34 6.72
N ASN A 155 -15.30 0.58 5.92
CA ASN A 155 -15.40 1.33 4.67
C ASN A 155 -15.11 0.37 3.50
N GLU A 156 -16.14 0.10 2.70
CA GLU A 156 -16.09 -0.85 1.58
C GLU A 156 -15.18 -0.38 0.44
N GLU A 157 -15.01 0.94 0.25
CA GLU A 157 -14.19 1.49 -0.83
C GLU A 157 -12.69 1.18 -0.64
N ILE A 158 -12.25 1.15 0.62
CA ILE A 158 -10.84 0.90 0.98
C ILE A 158 -10.65 -0.47 1.62
N ASP A 159 -11.73 -1.25 1.76
CA ASP A 159 -11.75 -2.57 2.38
C ASP A 159 -11.03 -2.58 3.75
N ALA A 160 -11.36 -1.60 4.59
CA ALA A 160 -10.73 -1.40 5.89
C ALA A 160 -11.63 -0.70 6.91
N PHE A 161 -11.31 -0.86 8.19
CA PHE A 161 -11.95 -0.11 9.26
C PHE A 161 -11.38 1.30 9.36
N ILE A 162 -12.27 2.29 9.54
CA ILE A 162 -11.94 3.68 9.84
C ILE A 162 -12.56 4.08 11.17
N PRO A 163 -12.09 5.16 11.81
CA PRO A 163 -12.76 5.71 13.00
C PRO A 163 -14.20 6.10 12.70
N GLY A 164 -15.10 5.79 13.61
CA GLY A 164 -16.49 6.23 13.56
C GLY A 164 -16.71 7.48 14.42
N LYS A 165 -17.87 7.59 15.04
CA LYS A 165 -18.18 8.72 15.92
C LYS A 165 -17.43 8.59 17.25
N SER A 166 -16.60 9.57 17.56
CA SER A 166 -15.91 9.61 18.85
C SER A 166 -16.85 9.91 20.01
N LYS A 167 -16.51 9.36 21.19
CA LYS A 167 -17.14 9.68 22.47
C LYS A 167 -16.38 10.77 23.23
N GLN A 168 -15.15 11.05 22.83
CA GLN A 168 -14.29 12.03 23.46
C GLN A 168 -14.04 13.21 22.50
N ASN A 169 -13.42 14.26 23.03
CA ASN A 169 -13.03 15.43 22.23
C ASN A 169 -11.78 15.12 21.40
N GLU A 170 -11.95 14.25 20.42
CA GLU A 170 -10.91 13.84 19.48
C GLU A 170 -11.40 13.87 18.04
N THR A 171 -10.48 14.08 17.13
CA THR A 171 -10.71 14.06 15.68
C THR A 171 -9.55 13.33 15.00
N THR A 172 -9.85 12.39 14.10
CA THR A 172 -8.83 11.69 13.31
C THR A 172 -8.76 12.27 11.90
N VAL A 173 -7.56 12.48 11.38
CA VAL A 173 -7.31 13.05 10.04
C VAL A 173 -6.32 12.22 9.23
N GLY A 174 -6.26 12.48 7.92
CA GLY A 174 -5.35 11.84 6.98
C GLY A 174 -5.64 10.36 6.78
N SER A 175 -4.60 9.58 6.50
CA SER A 175 -4.74 8.15 6.18
C SER A 175 -5.22 7.31 7.37
N ALA A 176 -5.07 7.79 8.60
CA ALA A 176 -5.71 7.18 9.78
C ALA A 176 -7.25 7.27 9.74
N ASN A 177 -7.80 8.21 8.97
CA ASN A 177 -9.24 8.35 8.69
C ASN A 177 -9.63 7.84 7.29
N GLY A 178 -8.78 7.05 6.64
CA GLY A 178 -9.03 6.48 5.31
C GLY A 178 -8.85 7.46 4.15
N ILE A 179 -8.18 8.61 4.36
CA ILE A 179 -7.92 9.61 3.32
C ILE A 179 -6.47 9.45 2.84
N PHE A 180 -6.27 8.89 1.64
CA PHE A 180 -4.94 8.58 1.10
C PHE A 180 -4.44 9.61 0.07
N SER A 181 -5.31 10.48 -0.46
CA SER A 181 -4.91 11.60 -1.32
C SER A 181 -4.18 12.66 -0.50
N LEU A 182 -2.98 13.08 -0.92
CA LEU A 182 -2.22 14.14 -0.25
C LEU A 182 -3.00 15.46 -0.19
N GLU A 183 -3.60 15.87 -1.31
CA GLU A 183 -4.41 17.08 -1.40
C GLU A 183 -5.56 17.07 -0.38
N LYS A 184 -6.36 16.00 -0.38
CA LYS A 184 -7.48 15.85 0.56
C LYS A 184 -6.99 15.77 2.02
N THR A 185 -5.85 15.12 2.26
CA THR A 185 -5.26 15.03 3.61
C THR A 185 -4.88 16.42 4.11
N LEU A 186 -4.19 17.24 3.31
CA LEU A 186 -3.80 18.59 3.69
C LEU A 186 -5.02 19.49 3.93
N THR A 187 -5.99 19.47 3.01
CA THR A 187 -7.21 20.27 3.12
C THR A 187 -8.01 19.91 4.38
N THR A 188 -8.30 18.63 4.59
CA THR A 188 -9.09 18.20 5.76
C THR A 188 -8.35 18.40 7.07
N ALA A 189 -7.04 18.22 7.11
CA ALA A 189 -6.24 18.48 8.32
C ALA A 189 -6.24 19.98 8.67
N PHE A 190 -6.11 20.86 7.68
CA PHE A 190 -6.17 22.31 7.87
C PHE A 190 -7.56 22.75 8.40
N GLU A 191 -8.64 22.26 7.76
CA GLU A 191 -10.01 22.58 8.19
C GLU A 191 -10.26 22.14 9.63
N LYS A 192 -9.85 20.91 9.99
CA LYS A 192 -10.01 20.38 11.35
C LYS A 192 -9.16 21.13 12.38
N GLY A 193 -7.94 21.48 12.05
CA GLY A 193 -7.10 22.34 12.89
C GLY A 193 -7.73 23.69 13.16
N HIS A 194 -8.33 24.32 12.13
CA HIS A 194 -9.04 25.58 12.26
C HIS A 194 -10.31 25.49 13.12
N GLU A 195 -11.12 24.44 12.92
CA GLU A 195 -12.28 24.17 13.77
C GLU A 195 -11.91 24.03 15.24
N ILE A 196 -10.83 23.27 15.53
CA ILE A 196 -10.33 23.06 16.89
C ILE A 196 -9.85 24.39 17.49
N SER A 197 -9.07 25.17 16.74
CA SER A 197 -8.58 26.48 17.18
C SER A 197 -9.73 27.42 17.56
N LYS A 198 -10.77 27.51 16.71
CA LYS A 198 -11.96 28.31 17.02
C LYS A 198 -12.69 27.87 18.30
N LYS A 199 -12.82 26.56 18.51
CA LYS A 199 -13.45 26.03 19.73
C LYS A 199 -12.68 26.39 21.00
N LEU A 200 -11.35 26.42 20.93
CA LEU A 200 -10.49 26.74 22.06
C LEU A 200 -10.49 28.24 22.37
N THR A 201 -10.42 29.10 21.35
CA THR A 201 -10.42 30.56 21.50
C THR A 201 -11.80 31.11 21.92
N ASN A 202 -12.89 30.47 21.51
CA ASN A 202 -14.25 30.91 21.93
C ASN A 202 -14.66 30.42 23.34
N LYS A 203 -13.84 29.64 24.03
CA LYS A 203 -14.07 29.24 25.42
C LYS A 203 -13.56 30.24 26.46
N ASP A 204 -12.76 31.21 26.01
CA ASP A 204 -12.17 32.25 26.87
C ASP A 204 -12.99 33.56 26.82
N ASN A 205 -14.21 33.56 26.22
CA ASN A 205 -15.25 34.58 26.27
C ASN A 205 -16.54 33.95 26.82
#